data_992a8ca22f80dd5cb817380df9978b0b
#
_entry.id   992a8ca22f80dd5cb817380df9978b0b
#
_cell.length_a   1.000
_cell.length_b   1.000
_cell.length_c   1.000
_cell.angle_alpha   90.00
_cell.angle_beta   90.00
_cell.angle_gamma   90.00
#
_symmetry.space_group_name_H-M   'P 1'
#
loop_
_entity.id
_entity.type
_entity.pdbx_description
1 polymer ?
#
loop_
_entity_poly.entity_id
_entity_poly.type
_entity_poly.pdbx_seq_one_letter_code
_entity_poly.pdbx_strand_id
1 'polypeptide(L)'
;YGPRPRECVDTMVDLTFTRPDNQVLVGNHDLACLGDIDLAEFNPAAEAAGRWTAHQLGMDHQEYLGSLPAMTIAEGYTLAHASPRSPVWEYVTSVPIATDNFGHFDTDACFIGHTHVAMFAALRPGASHAELGQLRDGDVLELSGARFLINPGSVGQPRDRDPRAAFSILDTVARTLTARRVEYDIAKTQRQMALANLPDVLMNRLSHGI
;
A
#
# COMPACT_ATOMS: atom_id res chain seq x y z
N TYR A 1 -11.68 1.41 2.12
CA TYR A 1 -12.29 0.67 3.27
C TYR A 1 -12.63 1.57 4.47
N GLY A 2 -11.96 2.73 4.61
CA GLY A 2 -12.12 3.61 5.75
C GLY A 2 -13.30 4.56 5.64
N PRO A 3 -13.69 5.24 6.76
CA PRO A 3 -14.90 6.06 6.83
C PRO A 3 -14.71 7.51 6.37
N ARG A 4 -13.50 7.90 5.98
CA ARG A 4 -13.15 9.29 5.68
C ARG A 4 -12.34 9.43 4.38
N PRO A 5 -12.89 8.97 3.22
CA PRO A 5 -12.14 8.98 1.97
C PRO A 5 -11.81 10.39 1.49
N ARG A 6 -12.71 11.37 1.63
CA ARG A 6 -12.47 12.75 1.21
C ARG A 6 -11.27 13.34 1.92
N GLU A 7 -11.28 13.31 3.26
CA GLU A 7 -10.21 13.90 4.07
C GLU A 7 -8.86 13.20 3.84
N CYS A 8 -8.88 11.91 3.48
CA CYS A 8 -7.66 11.21 3.10
C CYS A 8 -7.13 11.71 1.75
N VAL A 9 -8.00 11.86 0.74
CA VAL A 9 -7.59 12.39 -0.56
C VAL A 9 -7.15 13.85 -0.44
N ASP A 10 -7.89 14.70 0.28
CA ASP A 10 -7.50 16.10 0.55
C ASP A 10 -6.10 16.17 1.18
N THR A 11 -5.81 15.30 2.15
CA THR A 11 -4.49 15.22 2.78
C THR A 11 -3.40 14.86 1.77
N MET A 12 -3.66 13.93 0.84
CA MET A 12 -2.69 13.55 -0.20
C MET A 12 -2.49 14.68 -1.22
N VAL A 13 -3.56 15.39 -1.61
CA VAL A 13 -3.49 16.58 -2.45
C VAL A 13 -2.62 17.64 -1.80
N ASP A 14 -2.86 17.97 -0.53
CA ASP A 14 -2.08 18.96 0.22
C ASP A 14 -0.60 18.57 0.34
N LEU A 15 -0.32 17.29 0.58
CA LEU A 15 1.05 16.77 0.68
C LEU A 15 1.79 16.86 -0.66
N THR A 16 1.13 16.57 -1.77
CA THR A 16 1.75 16.69 -3.11
C THR A 16 1.87 18.14 -3.55
N PHE A 17 0.92 19.00 -3.17
CA PHE A 17 1.00 20.44 -3.47
C PHE A 17 2.13 21.13 -2.68
N THR A 18 2.26 20.83 -1.40
CA THR A 18 3.27 21.44 -0.53
C THR A 18 4.67 20.87 -0.72
N ARG A 19 4.77 19.65 -1.22
CA ARG A 19 6.02 18.94 -1.52
C ARG A 19 5.89 18.21 -2.86
N PRO A 20 6.21 18.87 -3.98
CA PRO A 20 6.04 18.31 -5.33
C PRO A 20 6.85 17.01 -5.60
N ASP A 21 7.89 16.75 -4.80
CA ASP A 21 8.69 15.52 -4.90
C ASP A 21 7.99 14.31 -4.26
N ASN A 22 6.92 14.53 -3.48
CA ASN A 22 6.12 13.43 -2.93
C ASN A 22 5.44 12.66 -4.06
N GLN A 23 5.51 11.33 -3.98
CA GLN A 23 4.86 10.43 -4.92
C GLN A 23 3.64 9.77 -4.28
N VAL A 24 2.53 9.80 -5.01
CA VAL A 24 1.30 9.08 -4.66
C VAL A 24 0.94 8.18 -5.84
N LEU A 25 0.53 6.97 -5.55
CA LEU A 25 0.14 6.00 -6.58
C LEU A 25 -1.35 5.71 -6.49
N VAL A 26 -1.97 5.48 -7.66
CA VAL A 26 -3.33 4.95 -7.72
C VAL A 26 -3.32 3.45 -7.47
N GLY A 27 -4.29 2.95 -6.71
CA GLY A 27 -4.49 1.53 -6.45
C GLY A 27 -5.77 0.98 -7.09
N ASN A 28 -5.96 -0.34 -6.99
CA ASN A 28 -7.15 -1.01 -7.52
C ASN A 28 -8.46 -0.48 -6.92
N HIS A 29 -8.48 -0.13 -5.65
CA HIS A 29 -9.67 0.46 -5.02
C HIS A 29 -9.96 1.88 -5.51
N ASP A 30 -8.94 2.68 -5.78
CA ASP A 30 -9.12 4.02 -6.34
C ASP A 30 -9.70 3.91 -7.75
N LEU A 31 -9.12 3.08 -8.62
CA LEU A 31 -9.61 2.81 -9.97
C LEU A 31 -11.05 2.27 -9.98
N ALA A 32 -11.40 1.41 -9.01
CA ALA A 32 -12.76 0.93 -8.87
C ALA A 32 -13.73 2.04 -8.45
N CYS A 33 -13.33 2.98 -7.60
CA CYS A 33 -14.14 4.15 -7.24
C CYS A 33 -14.31 5.12 -8.41
N LEU A 34 -13.38 5.15 -9.36
CA LEU A 34 -13.47 5.94 -10.61
C LEU A 34 -14.33 5.25 -11.68
N GLY A 35 -14.60 3.95 -11.54
CA GLY A 35 -15.32 3.15 -12.53
C GLY A 35 -14.42 2.52 -13.61
N ASP A 36 -13.10 2.65 -13.49
CA ASP A 36 -12.13 2.05 -14.40
C ASP A 36 -11.97 0.54 -14.18
N ILE A 37 -12.37 0.06 -13.00
CA ILE A 37 -12.44 -1.36 -12.62
C ILE A 37 -13.84 -1.66 -12.11
N ASP A 38 -14.42 -2.78 -12.56
CA ASP A 38 -15.74 -3.19 -12.09
C ASP A 38 -15.67 -3.62 -10.61
N LEU A 39 -16.45 -2.94 -9.78
CA LEU A 39 -16.56 -3.27 -8.35
C LEU A 39 -17.08 -4.71 -8.11
N ALA A 40 -17.76 -5.32 -9.08
CA ALA A 40 -18.18 -6.72 -9.00
C ALA A 40 -17.02 -7.73 -9.02
N GLU A 41 -15.80 -7.31 -9.40
CA GLU A 41 -14.59 -8.16 -9.29
C GLU A 41 -14.08 -8.30 -7.86
N PHE A 42 -14.58 -7.48 -6.94
CA PHE A 42 -14.17 -7.50 -5.54
C PHE A 42 -15.06 -8.44 -4.71
N ASN A 43 -14.57 -8.85 -3.53
CA ASN A 43 -15.45 -9.54 -2.58
C ASN A 43 -16.58 -8.60 -2.10
N PRO A 44 -17.73 -9.15 -1.63
CA PRO A 44 -18.91 -8.35 -1.33
C PRO A 44 -18.68 -7.20 -0.35
N ALA A 45 -17.82 -7.37 0.64
CA ALA A 45 -17.54 -6.32 1.61
C ALA A 45 -16.69 -5.19 0.97
N ALA A 46 -15.73 -5.53 0.13
CA ALA A 46 -14.91 -4.57 -0.59
C ALA A 46 -15.73 -3.83 -1.66
N GLU A 47 -16.63 -4.53 -2.37
CA GLU A 47 -17.57 -3.93 -3.31
C GLU A 47 -18.48 -2.92 -2.60
N ALA A 48 -19.11 -3.29 -1.50
CA ALA A 48 -20.00 -2.40 -0.74
C ALA A 48 -19.26 -1.14 -0.26
N ALA A 49 -18.06 -1.30 0.29
CA ALA A 49 -17.22 -0.18 0.72
C ALA A 49 -16.77 0.70 -0.47
N GLY A 50 -16.41 0.09 -1.60
CA GLY A 50 -16.02 0.80 -2.81
C GLY A 50 -17.16 1.64 -3.38
N ARG A 51 -18.36 1.08 -3.47
CA ARG A 51 -19.58 1.81 -3.90
C ARG A 51 -19.89 2.98 -2.98
N TRP A 52 -19.81 2.76 -1.66
CA TRP A 52 -19.99 3.84 -0.70
C TRP A 52 -18.92 4.93 -0.86
N THR A 53 -17.66 4.55 -0.99
CA THR A 53 -16.54 5.49 -1.19
C THR A 53 -16.71 6.30 -2.47
N ALA A 54 -17.06 5.68 -3.59
CA ALA A 54 -17.30 6.37 -4.86
C ALA A 54 -18.35 7.48 -4.73
N HIS A 55 -19.43 7.25 -3.95
CA HIS A 55 -20.44 8.28 -3.67
C HIS A 55 -19.97 9.40 -2.74
N GLN A 56 -18.90 9.18 -1.96
CA GLN A 56 -18.32 10.22 -1.11
C GLN A 56 -17.39 11.16 -1.89
N LEU A 57 -16.73 10.69 -2.94
CA LEU A 57 -15.73 11.46 -3.69
C LEU A 57 -16.40 12.50 -4.58
N GLY A 58 -15.93 13.75 -4.50
CA GLY A 58 -16.28 14.82 -5.45
C GLY A 58 -15.50 14.71 -6.75
N MET A 59 -15.87 15.54 -7.73
CA MET A 59 -15.19 15.58 -9.04
C MET A 59 -13.68 15.86 -8.91
N ASP A 60 -13.31 16.81 -8.08
CA ASP A 60 -11.90 17.18 -7.85
C ASP A 60 -11.08 16.00 -7.30
N HIS A 61 -11.66 15.21 -6.38
CA HIS A 61 -11.03 14.00 -5.87
C HIS A 61 -10.86 12.93 -6.95
N GLN A 62 -11.88 12.76 -7.80
CA GLN A 62 -11.83 11.80 -8.91
C GLN A 62 -10.79 12.22 -9.95
N GLU A 63 -10.72 13.49 -10.29
CA GLU A 63 -9.70 14.03 -11.20
C GLU A 63 -8.29 13.82 -10.64
N TYR A 64 -8.07 14.13 -9.36
CA TYR A 64 -6.79 13.88 -8.70
C TYR A 64 -6.40 12.40 -8.74
N LEU A 65 -7.27 11.50 -8.31
CA LEU A 65 -7.00 10.06 -8.29
C LEU A 65 -6.75 9.52 -9.71
N GLY A 66 -7.52 9.96 -10.71
CA GLY A 66 -7.36 9.57 -12.11
C GLY A 66 -6.07 10.08 -12.76
N SER A 67 -5.43 11.11 -12.18
CA SER A 67 -4.14 11.63 -12.65
C SER A 67 -2.94 10.84 -12.13
N LEU A 68 -3.11 9.99 -11.10
CA LEU A 68 -2.02 9.29 -10.44
C LEU A 68 -1.55 8.07 -11.24
N PRO A 69 -0.24 7.79 -11.31
CA PRO A 69 0.28 6.57 -11.90
C PRO A 69 0.11 5.38 -10.95
N ALA A 70 -0.05 4.16 -11.48
CA ALA A 70 0.00 2.93 -10.69
C ALA A 70 1.44 2.47 -10.37
N MET A 71 2.41 3.00 -11.13
CA MET A 71 3.85 2.73 -10.97
C MET A 71 4.65 3.94 -11.43
N THR A 72 5.75 4.25 -10.73
CA THR A 72 6.68 5.34 -11.08
C THR A 72 8.10 5.03 -10.58
N ILE A 73 9.05 5.87 -10.96
CA ILE A 73 10.41 5.87 -10.41
C ILE A 73 10.64 7.22 -9.76
N ALA A 74 11.09 7.21 -8.51
CA ALA A 74 11.45 8.39 -7.75
C ALA A 74 12.70 8.14 -6.90
N GLU A 75 13.60 9.13 -6.79
CA GLU A 75 14.83 9.03 -6.00
C GLU A 75 15.68 7.77 -6.30
N GLY A 76 15.59 7.25 -7.53
CA GLY A 76 16.31 6.02 -7.93
C GLY A 76 15.66 4.72 -7.47
N TYR A 77 14.44 4.75 -6.95
CA TYR A 77 13.65 3.60 -6.54
C TYR A 77 12.41 3.43 -7.40
N THR A 78 12.03 2.20 -7.68
CA THR A 78 10.74 1.89 -8.31
C THR A 78 9.66 1.85 -7.24
N LEU A 79 8.51 2.44 -7.54
CA LEU A 79 7.32 2.44 -6.69
C LEU A 79 6.17 1.85 -7.50
N ALA A 80 5.46 0.85 -6.98
CA ALA A 80 4.28 0.27 -7.61
C ALA A 80 3.19 0.03 -6.56
N HIS A 81 1.89 0.20 -6.92
CA HIS A 81 0.83 -0.08 -5.95
C HIS A 81 0.81 -1.57 -5.56
N ALA A 82 0.81 -2.50 -6.53
CA ALA A 82 0.75 -3.94 -6.26
C ALA A 82 2.10 -4.63 -6.50
N SER A 83 2.55 -4.71 -7.75
CA SER A 83 3.85 -5.29 -8.10
C SER A 83 4.39 -4.65 -9.38
N PRO A 84 5.70 -4.65 -9.64
CA PRO A 84 6.22 -4.11 -10.89
C PRO A 84 5.76 -4.88 -12.14
N ARG A 85 5.46 -6.19 -12.04
CA ARG A 85 4.91 -7.00 -13.12
C ARG A 85 3.45 -6.71 -13.43
N SER A 86 2.65 -6.43 -12.41
CA SER A 86 1.22 -6.10 -12.55
C SER A 86 0.87 -5.02 -11.51
N PRO A 87 1.06 -3.72 -11.86
CA PRO A 87 1.07 -2.64 -10.87
C PRO A 87 -0.22 -2.42 -10.08
N VAL A 88 -1.35 -2.96 -10.57
CA VAL A 88 -2.68 -2.73 -9.95
C VAL A 88 -3.18 -3.95 -9.16
N TRP A 89 -2.84 -5.20 -9.56
CA TRP A 89 -3.57 -6.38 -9.11
C TRP A 89 -2.76 -7.48 -8.43
N GLU A 90 -1.47 -7.60 -8.69
CA GLU A 90 -0.73 -8.78 -8.24
C GLU A 90 -0.41 -8.76 -6.75
N TYR A 91 -0.83 -9.80 -6.04
CA TYR A 91 -0.42 -10.04 -4.66
C TYR A 91 0.94 -10.74 -4.60
N VAL A 92 1.95 -10.06 -4.08
CA VAL A 92 3.27 -10.67 -3.83
C VAL A 92 3.24 -11.38 -2.47
N THR A 93 2.92 -12.69 -2.49
CA THR A 93 2.69 -13.50 -1.29
C THR A 93 3.57 -14.75 -1.19
N SER A 94 4.41 -15.00 -2.18
CA SER A 94 5.25 -16.20 -2.22
C SER A 94 6.61 -15.95 -2.84
N VAL A 95 7.57 -16.83 -2.55
CA VAL A 95 8.93 -16.77 -3.13
C VAL A 95 8.92 -16.78 -4.67
N PRO A 96 8.17 -17.66 -5.37
CA PRO A 96 8.13 -17.63 -6.82
C PRO A 96 7.64 -16.31 -7.38
N ILE A 97 6.50 -15.79 -6.87
CA ILE A 97 5.95 -14.51 -7.33
C ILE A 97 6.93 -13.37 -7.08
N ALA A 98 7.53 -13.30 -5.89
CA ALA A 98 8.54 -12.30 -5.58
C ALA A 98 9.75 -12.40 -6.52
N THR A 99 10.26 -13.62 -6.77
CA THR A 99 11.41 -13.85 -7.64
C THR A 99 11.13 -13.40 -9.08
N ASP A 100 9.98 -13.73 -9.63
CA ASP A 100 9.59 -13.34 -11.00
C ASP A 100 9.52 -11.81 -11.15
N ASN A 101 9.12 -11.10 -10.10
CA ASN A 101 9.00 -9.65 -10.13
C ASN A 101 10.35 -8.92 -10.29
N PHE A 102 11.48 -9.52 -9.92
CA PHE A 102 12.80 -8.91 -10.12
C PHE A 102 13.18 -8.73 -11.60
N GLY A 103 12.48 -9.39 -12.53
CA GLY A 103 12.63 -9.17 -13.97
C GLY A 103 11.86 -7.96 -14.52
N HIS A 104 11.11 -7.24 -13.68
CA HIS A 104 10.18 -6.19 -14.11
C HIS A 104 10.51 -4.78 -13.57
N PHE A 105 11.66 -4.60 -12.95
CA PHE A 105 12.22 -3.30 -12.57
C PHE A 105 13.74 -3.37 -12.57
N ASP A 106 14.44 -2.23 -12.76
CA ASP A 106 15.90 -2.17 -12.90
C ASP A 106 16.60 -1.46 -11.73
N THR A 107 15.85 -0.82 -10.83
CA THR A 107 16.39 -0.14 -9.66
C THR A 107 16.87 -1.14 -8.59
N ASP A 108 17.69 -0.67 -7.63
CA ASP A 108 18.17 -1.50 -6.52
C ASP A 108 17.03 -1.99 -5.61
N ALA A 109 15.97 -1.18 -5.48
CA ALA A 109 14.78 -1.58 -4.74
C ALA A 109 13.49 -1.09 -5.41
N CYS A 110 12.45 -1.91 -5.27
CA CYS A 110 11.07 -1.58 -5.62
C CYS A 110 10.21 -1.60 -4.37
N PHE A 111 9.48 -0.52 -4.12
CA PHE A 111 8.48 -0.44 -3.05
C PHE A 111 7.09 -0.78 -3.59
N ILE A 112 6.39 -1.64 -2.86
CA ILE A 112 5.05 -2.13 -3.23
C ILE A 112 4.08 -2.01 -2.05
N GLY A 113 2.78 -2.17 -2.31
CA GLY A 113 1.71 -2.16 -1.31
C GLY A 113 0.74 -3.33 -1.47
N HIS A 114 -0.54 -3.03 -1.60
CA HIS A 114 -1.66 -3.90 -1.98
C HIS A 114 -1.94 -5.08 -1.04
N THR A 115 -0.93 -5.86 -0.63
CA THR A 115 -1.11 -6.97 0.33
C THR A 115 -1.42 -6.50 1.74
N HIS A 116 -1.00 -5.28 2.11
CA HIS A 116 -1.04 -4.73 3.47
C HIS A 116 -0.21 -5.51 4.51
N VAL A 117 0.75 -6.28 4.05
CA VAL A 117 1.66 -7.09 4.89
C VAL A 117 3.06 -6.50 4.81
N ALA A 118 3.61 -6.12 5.95
CA ALA A 118 4.96 -5.56 6.02
C ALA A 118 6.00 -6.69 5.81
N MET A 119 6.70 -6.62 4.65
CA MET A 119 7.64 -7.66 4.25
C MET A 119 8.70 -7.15 3.28
N PHE A 120 9.75 -7.92 3.10
CA PHE A 120 10.70 -7.73 2.00
C PHE A 120 11.01 -9.04 1.29
N ALA A 121 11.41 -8.94 0.03
CA ALA A 121 12.10 -9.99 -0.70
C ALA A 121 13.48 -9.47 -1.11
N ALA A 122 14.52 -10.29 -0.95
CA ALA A 122 15.89 -9.97 -1.34
C ALA A 122 16.40 -10.97 -2.37
N LEU A 123 16.84 -10.51 -3.53
CA LEU A 123 17.47 -11.32 -4.56
C LEU A 123 18.97 -11.00 -4.64
N ARG A 124 19.79 -11.93 -4.18
CA ARG A 124 21.26 -11.81 -4.22
C ARG A 124 21.80 -12.10 -5.62
N PRO A 125 22.92 -11.51 -6.00
CA PRO A 125 23.61 -11.86 -7.25
C PRO A 125 23.86 -13.36 -7.36
N GLY A 126 23.43 -13.97 -8.46
CA GLY A 126 23.59 -15.41 -8.73
C GLY A 126 22.61 -16.33 -8.02
N ALA A 127 21.73 -15.82 -7.15
CA ALA A 127 20.69 -16.62 -6.55
C ALA A 127 19.56 -16.91 -7.56
N SER A 128 19.00 -18.14 -7.51
CA SER A 128 17.88 -18.56 -8.35
C SER A 128 16.52 -18.14 -7.79
N HIS A 129 16.44 -17.79 -6.51
CA HIS A 129 15.23 -17.44 -5.81
C HIS A 129 15.47 -16.28 -4.83
N ALA A 130 14.44 -15.45 -4.65
CA ALA A 130 14.45 -14.43 -3.61
C ALA A 130 14.26 -15.04 -2.22
N GLU A 131 14.86 -14.41 -1.22
CA GLU A 131 14.60 -14.68 0.20
C GLU A 131 13.49 -13.76 0.70
N LEU A 132 12.46 -14.30 1.34
CA LEU A 132 11.39 -13.52 1.95
C LEU A 132 11.65 -13.32 3.44
N GLY A 133 11.39 -12.09 3.92
CA GLY A 133 11.41 -11.74 5.34
C GLY A 133 10.24 -10.83 5.71
N GLN A 134 9.85 -10.89 6.98
CA GLN A 134 8.88 -9.95 7.56
C GLN A 134 9.60 -8.71 8.07
N LEU A 135 8.89 -7.59 8.08
CA LEU A 135 9.33 -6.34 8.70
C LEU A 135 8.50 -6.07 9.96
N ARG A 136 9.18 -6.05 11.11
CA ARG A 136 8.57 -5.75 12.41
C ARG A 136 8.95 -4.34 12.86
N ASP A 137 8.22 -3.81 13.83
CA ASP A 137 8.52 -2.50 14.40
C ASP A 137 9.95 -2.43 14.93
N GLY A 138 10.73 -1.47 14.44
CA GLY A 138 12.12 -1.26 14.80
C GLY A 138 13.13 -2.07 13.99
N ASP A 139 12.71 -2.99 13.12
CA ASP A 139 13.64 -3.70 12.24
C ASP A 139 14.32 -2.71 11.29
N VAL A 140 15.63 -2.91 11.11
CA VAL A 140 16.45 -2.16 10.16
C VAL A 140 16.94 -3.11 9.07
N LEU A 141 16.53 -2.85 7.84
CA LEU A 141 16.94 -3.58 6.65
C LEU A 141 18.05 -2.79 5.93
N GLU A 142 19.24 -3.39 5.80
CA GLU A 142 20.32 -2.85 4.98
C GLU A 142 20.07 -3.14 3.49
N LEU A 143 19.99 -2.08 2.67
CA LEU A 143 19.76 -2.18 1.23
C LEU A 143 21.07 -2.32 0.46
N SER A 144 21.84 -3.37 0.77
CA SER A 144 23.13 -3.66 0.15
C SER A 144 23.30 -5.15 -0.19
N GLY A 145 24.10 -5.46 -1.20
CA GLY A 145 24.44 -6.84 -1.57
C GLY A 145 23.31 -7.67 -2.19
N ALA A 146 22.16 -7.06 -2.45
CA ALA A 146 21.00 -7.67 -3.11
C ALA A 146 20.15 -6.59 -3.79
N ARG A 147 19.22 -7.02 -4.64
CA ARG A 147 18.06 -6.19 -5.04
C ARG A 147 16.90 -6.52 -4.12
N PHE A 148 16.03 -5.54 -3.91
CA PHE A 148 14.95 -5.65 -2.93
C PHE A 148 13.57 -5.37 -3.54
N LEU A 149 12.57 -6.12 -3.08
CA LEU A 149 11.16 -5.83 -3.25
C LEU A 149 10.57 -5.65 -1.84
N ILE A 150 10.02 -4.48 -1.53
CA ILE A 150 9.70 -4.08 -0.14
C ILE A 150 8.26 -3.62 -0.05
N ASN A 151 7.50 -4.20 0.88
CA ASN A 151 6.19 -3.70 1.27
C ASN A 151 6.30 -3.14 2.69
N PRO A 152 6.13 -1.83 2.91
CA PRO A 152 6.21 -1.23 4.25
C PRO A 152 4.99 -1.55 5.13
N GLY A 153 3.99 -2.25 4.60
CA GLY A 153 2.74 -2.56 5.27
C GLY A 153 1.62 -1.57 4.93
N SER A 154 0.71 -1.37 5.84
CA SER A 154 -0.46 -0.50 5.62
C SER A 154 -0.67 0.46 6.77
N VAL A 155 -0.89 1.74 6.46
CA VAL A 155 -1.30 2.76 7.44
C VAL A 155 -2.77 2.56 7.85
N GLY A 156 -3.64 2.23 6.88
CA GLY A 156 -5.09 2.22 7.11
C GLY A 156 -5.67 0.86 7.51
N GLN A 157 -5.10 -0.25 7.02
CA GLN A 157 -5.64 -1.59 7.25
C GLN A 157 -4.54 -2.65 7.21
N PRO A 158 -3.67 -2.73 8.25
CA PRO A 158 -2.66 -3.78 8.37
C PRO A 158 -3.29 -5.19 8.35
N ARG A 159 -2.59 -6.15 7.70
CA ARG A 159 -3.05 -7.55 7.55
C ARG A 159 -1.98 -8.57 7.95
N ASP A 160 -1.05 -8.17 8.80
CA ASP A 160 0.07 -8.99 9.27
C ASP A 160 -0.01 -9.29 10.78
N ARG A 161 -1.23 -9.22 11.35
CA ARG A 161 -1.58 -9.48 12.75
C ARG A 161 -1.05 -8.45 13.75
N ASP A 162 -0.57 -7.32 13.27
CA ASP A 162 -0.29 -6.14 14.09
C ASP A 162 -1.25 -5.02 13.67
N PRO A 163 -2.22 -4.63 14.52
CA PRO A 163 -3.24 -3.64 14.17
C PRO A 163 -2.71 -2.21 14.09
N ARG A 164 -1.48 -1.95 14.51
CA ARG A 164 -0.86 -0.62 14.45
C ARG A 164 -0.56 -0.22 13.01
N ALA A 165 -0.75 1.05 12.69
CA ALA A 165 -0.41 1.61 11.38
C ALA A 165 1.07 1.35 11.04
N ALA A 166 1.34 0.82 9.85
CA ALA A 166 2.68 0.48 9.39
C ALA A 166 3.19 1.44 8.34
N PHE A 167 4.47 1.83 8.46
CA PHE A 167 5.22 2.58 7.46
C PHE A 167 6.72 2.31 7.62
N SER A 168 7.53 2.83 6.72
CA SER A 168 9.00 2.72 6.81
C SER A 168 9.67 4.06 6.59
N ILE A 169 10.86 4.23 7.17
CA ILE A 169 11.74 5.36 6.97
C ILE A 169 12.95 4.87 6.19
N LEU A 170 13.17 5.44 5.01
CA LEU A 170 14.33 5.16 4.16
C LEU A 170 15.40 6.25 4.37
N ASP A 171 16.58 5.84 4.80
CA ASP A 171 17.80 6.66 4.75
C ASP A 171 18.51 6.35 3.44
N THR A 172 18.43 7.27 2.48
CA THR A 172 19.05 7.10 1.14
C THR A 172 20.56 7.19 1.16
N VAL A 173 21.15 7.83 2.17
CA VAL A 173 22.59 7.97 2.34
C VAL A 173 23.17 6.72 3.01
N ALA A 174 22.60 6.30 4.13
CA ALA A 174 23.01 5.08 4.82
C ALA A 174 22.53 3.81 4.10
N ARG A 175 21.60 3.94 3.14
CA ARG A 175 20.95 2.82 2.44
C ARG A 175 20.33 1.82 3.42
N THR A 176 19.58 2.35 4.38
CA THR A 176 18.85 1.54 5.38
C THR A 176 17.38 1.88 5.38
N LEU A 177 16.55 0.88 5.60
CA LEU A 177 15.12 1.04 5.78
C LEU A 177 14.75 0.61 7.20
N THR A 178 14.11 1.50 7.95
CA THR A 178 13.61 1.22 9.30
C THR A 178 12.10 1.05 9.25
N ALA A 179 11.61 -0.13 9.63
CA ALA A 179 10.17 -0.39 9.75
C ALA A 179 9.61 0.22 11.03
N ARG A 180 8.41 0.79 10.96
CA ARG A 180 7.74 1.48 12.08
C ARG A 180 6.28 1.10 12.20
N ARG A 181 5.81 1.08 13.45
CA ARG A 181 4.40 0.92 13.82
C ARG A 181 3.95 2.03 14.75
N VAL A 182 2.76 2.56 14.50
CA VAL A 182 2.16 3.62 15.31
C VAL A 182 0.74 3.23 15.71
N GLU A 183 0.45 3.35 17.00
CA GLU A 183 -0.91 3.20 17.52
C GLU A 183 -1.82 4.32 17.02
N TYR A 184 -3.09 4.00 16.79
CA TYR A 184 -4.14 4.97 16.48
C TYR A 184 -5.45 4.56 17.16
N ASP A 185 -6.41 5.46 17.22
CA ASP A 185 -7.71 5.19 17.82
C ASP A 185 -8.59 4.31 16.91
N ILE A 186 -8.34 2.99 16.95
CA ILE A 186 -9.09 1.98 16.20
C ILE A 186 -10.57 2.05 16.55
N ALA A 187 -10.92 2.19 17.84
CA ALA A 187 -12.30 2.23 18.29
C ALA A 187 -13.05 3.45 17.71
N LYS A 188 -12.37 4.60 17.58
CA LYS A 188 -12.94 5.77 16.90
C LYS A 188 -13.20 5.50 15.43
N THR A 189 -12.25 4.88 14.73
CA THR A 189 -12.40 4.51 13.32
C THR A 189 -13.57 3.53 13.15
N GLN A 190 -13.66 2.50 13.97
CA GLN A 190 -14.77 1.54 13.94
C GLN A 190 -16.13 2.21 14.17
N ARG A 191 -16.23 3.12 15.15
CA ARG A 191 -17.47 3.90 15.36
C ARG A 191 -17.86 4.74 14.14
N GLN A 192 -16.91 5.37 13.49
CA GLN A 192 -17.16 6.13 12.26
C GLN A 192 -17.60 5.24 11.10
N MET A 193 -17.00 4.06 10.95
CA MET A 193 -17.42 3.07 9.95
C MET A 193 -18.84 2.56 10.20
N ALA A 194 -19.20 2.30 11.47
CA ALA A 194 -20.56 1.90 11.85
C ALA A 194 -21.59 2.99 11.51
N LEU A 195 -21.27 4.26 11.79
CA LEU A 195 -22.14 5.40 11.44
C LEU A 195 -22.31 5.56 9.92
N ALA A 196 -21.31 5.15 9.14
CA ALA A 196 -21.36 5.14 7.69
C ALA A 196 -22.02 3.88 7.10
N ASN A 197 -22.51 2.95 7.95
CA ASN A 197 -23.05 1.65 7.57
C ASN A 197 -22.11 0.81 6.69
N LEU A 198 -20.80 0.91 6.94
CA LEU A 198 -19.81 0.08 6.26
C LEU A 198 -19.85 -1.36 6.81
N PRO A 199 -19.46 -2.38 6.02
CA PRO A 199 -19.56 -3.78 6.42
C PRO A 199 -18.82 -4.10 7.72
N ASP A 200 -19.46 -4.83 8.64
CA ASP A 200 -18.92 -5.20 9.96
C ASP A 200 -17.55 -5.91 9.89
N VAL A 201 -17.38 -6.76 8.88
CA VAL A 201 -16.11 -7.48 8.68
C VAL A 201 -14.92 -6.54 8.48
N LEU A 202 -15.14 -5.38 7.83
CA LEU A 202 -14.11 -4.37 7.61
C LEU A 202 -13.80 -3.58 8.89
N MET A 203 -14.78 -3.42 9.78
CA MET A 203 -14.59 -2.80 11.10
C MET A 203 -13.85 -3.74 12.05
N ASN A 204 -14.31 -4.98 12.15
CA ASN A 204 -13.80 -5.95 13.11
C ASN A 204 -12.34 -6.32 12.85
N ARG A 205 -11.94 -6.41 11.59
CA ARG A 205 -10.57 -6.77 11.21
C ARG A 205 -9.51 -5.75 11.67
N LEU A 206 -9.88 -4.48 11.85
CA LEU A 206 -8.95 -3.42 12.27
C LEU A 206 -8.31 -3.73 13.63
N SER A 207 -9.07 -4.30 14.57
CA SER A 207 -8.56 -4.63 15.91
C SER A 207 -7.62 -5.83 15.91
N HIS A 208 -7.58 -6.61 14.84
CA HIS A 208 -6.82 -7.85 14.75
C HIS A 208 -5.65 -7.76 13.75
N GLY A 209 -5.61 -6.70 12.95
CA GLY A 209 -4.61 -6.56 11.89
C GLY A 209 -4.72 -7.66 10.82
N ILE A 210 -5.95 -7.97 10.34
CA ILE A 210 -6.21 -9.06 9.38
C ILE A 210 -7.03 -8.60 8.16
#